data_bfbc3f49cf6e8e00684165f41b961816
#
_entry.id   bfbc3f49cf6e8e00684165f41b961816
#
_cell.length_a   1.000
_cell.length_b   1.000
_cell.length_c   1.000
_cell.angle_alpha   90.00
_cell.angle_beta   90.00
_cell.angle_gamma   90.00
#
_symmetry.space_group_name_H-M   'P 1'
#
loop_
_entity.id
_entity.type
_entity.pdbx_description
1 polymer ?
#
loop_
_entity_poly.entity_id
_entity_poly.type
_entity_poly.pdbx_seq_one_letter_code
_entity_poly.pdbx_strand_id
1 'polypeptide(L)'
;MSDSSTLCQIAERHGVDLQQVQPLDLEGRIEQLRSCLLRTDVPYPVSADRARDYLDCARRGTAFSVGSLSAEQLDLGQYQAEQFYDRYSLEEHLSWACLIADQQRTKSRYACQAYLDGEAMFAIGGMTIPDFYLLNARIYQQTGWQLATVSMIIPAELFFTCHSRRFFPVTTFMRKLEQDYLQEPDIGHDVAGHVATFTIPVVAQVMQNHGIARNLIYQRRDEMLDATSEQQQRQSILNKADELLLYAERIYWFTVEFGLVMQQAELRAFGAGILSSPGETRYSIDSVKPTRLRIDPSRDCDLLRLATTDYLISEYQKTYFVTEHFDLLQSLTPERIVATAKIAARLPHFSWRDVAPGDTLVNLGESSISTNEKYFRLMCNQPADECVTRTAIRNLRILSSGPGNTVDLAGHWRAPLAPVPESVVDWFRREDQQGKFAQQTIRPLSFD
;
A
#
# COMPACT_ATOMS: atom_id res chain seq x y z
N MET A 1 12.45 16.63 -28.43
CA MET A 1 11.47 15.86 -29.21
C MET A 1 12.20 14.66 -29.77
N SER A 2 11.81 13.46 -29.36
CA SER A 2 12.38 12.23 -29.89
C SER A 2 11.99 12.08 -31.35
N ASP A 3 12.91 11.62 -32.21
CA ASP A 3 12.62 11.36 -33.62
C ASP A 3 11.53 10.25 -33.71
N SER A 4 10.60 10.37 -34.67
CA SER A 4 9.53 9.39 -34.90
C SER A 4 10.05 7.95 -35.05
N SER A 5 11.25 7.79 -35.62
CA SER A 5 11.96 6.51 -35.72
C SER A 5 12.33 5.92 -34.35
N THR A 6 12.73 6.76 -33.40
CA THR A 6 13.08 6.35 -32.03
C THR A 6 11.83 5.90 -31.28
N LEU A 7 10.69 6.61 -31.40
CA LEU A 7 9.44 6.23 -30.76
C LEU A 7 8.91 4.88 -31.26
N CYS A 8 9.01 4.63 -32.58
CA CYS A 8 8.63 3.33 -33.16
C CYS A 8 9.48 2.19 -32.59
N GLN A 9 10.80 2.36 -32.49
CA GLN A 9 11.71 1.34 -31.93
C GLN A 9 11.41 1.04 -30.45
N ILE A 10 11.07 2.08 -29.68
CA ILE A 10 10.70 1.89 -28.27
C ILE A 10 9.38 1.13 -28.17
N ALA A 11 8.35 1.55 -28.92
CA ALA A 11 7.05 0.90 -28.97
C ALA A 11 7.19 -0.61 -29.29
N GLU A 12 7.97 -0.95 -30.33
CA GLU A 12 8.23 -2.33 -30.74
C GLU A 12 8.87 -3.16 -29.63
N ARG A 13 9.86 -2.60 -28.88
CA ARG A 13 10.50 -3.31 -27.74
C ARG A 13 9.50 -3.71 -26.68
N HIS A 14 8.51 -2.89 -26.42
CA HIS A 14 7.47 -3.15 -25.42
C HIS A 14 6.26 -3.90 -25.99
N GLY A 15 6.25 -4.20 -27.32
CA GLY A 15 5.15 -4.86 -28.00
C GLY A 15 3.90 -3.96 -28.13
N VAL A 16 4.13 -2.64 -28.20
CA VAL A 16 3.09 -1.62 -28.37
C VAL A 16 3.03 -1.21 -29.85
N ASP A 17 1.84 -1.22 -30.42
CA ASP A 17 1.60 -0.63 -31.73
C ASP A 17 1.39 0.89 -31.56
N LEU A 18 2.36 1.69 -32.03
CA LEU A 18 2.30 3.15 -31.94
C LEU A 18 1.04 3.73 -32.60
N GLN A 19 0.47 3.06 -33.60
CA GLN A 19 -0.77 3.52 -34.25
C GLN A 19 -2.00 3.40 -33.33
N GLN A 20 -1.94 2.57 -32.30
CA GLN A 20 -2.99 2.42 -31.30
C GLN A 20 -2.85 3.44 -30.14
N VAL A 21 -1.71 4.13 -30.05
CA VAL A 21 -1.50 5.18 -29.04
C VAL A 21 -2.12 6.49 -29.54
N GLN A 22 -3.45 6.52 -29.53
CA GLN A 22 -4.24 7.65 -30.02
C GLN A 22 -5.19 8.11 -28.91
N PRO A 23 -4.92 9.25 -28.25
CA PRO A 23 -5.87 9.82 -27.30
C PRO A 23 -7.17 10.20 -28.02
N LEU A 24 -8.28 9.97 -27.33
CA LEU A 24 -9.57 10.43 -27.83
C LEU A 24 -9.58 11.96 -27.91
N ASP A 25 -10.24 12.48 -28.94
CA ASP A 25 -10.56 13.89 -28.98
C ASP A 25 -11.57 14.29 -27.91
N LEU A 26 -11.80 15.58 -27.76
CA LEU A 26 -12.69 16.10 -26.73
C LEU A 26 -14.11 15.53 -26.84
N GLU A 27 -14.64 15.39 -28.08
CA GLU A 27 -16.01 14.87 -28.28
C GLU A 27 -16.12 13.41 -27.86
N GLY A 28 -15.16 12.57 -28.21
CA GLY A 28 -15.11 11.16 -27.80
C GLY A 28 -14.98 11.00 -26.28
N ARG A 29 -14.15 11.82 -25.62
CA ARG A 29 -14.02 11.83 -24.15
C ARG A 29 -15.31 12.26 -23.48
N ILE A 30 -15.98 13.30 -23.95
CA ILE A 30 -17.25 13.79 -23.41
C ILE A 30 -18.36 12.75 -23.60
N GLU A 31 -18.42 12.04 -24.71
CA GLU A 31 -19.44 11.00 -24.92
C GLU A 31 -19.25 9.82 -23.95
N GLN A 32 -18.00 9.38 -23.75
CA GLN A 32 -17.71 8.35 -22.76
C GLN A 32 -18.04 8.82 -21.34
N LEU A 33 -17.69 10.05 -20.98
CA LEU A 33 -18.00 10.63 -19.68
C LEU A 33 -19.50 10.74 -19.46
N ARG A 34 -20.27 11.21 -20.46
CA ARG A 34 -21.73 11.27 -20.41
C ARG A 34 -22.34 9.90 -20.17
N SER A 35 -21.93 8.91 -20.98
CA SER A 35 -22.41 7.54 -20.82
C SER A 35 -22.14 6.99 -19.42
N CYS A 36 -20.97 7.27 -18.86
CA CYS A 36 -20.62 6.90 -17.50
C CYS A 36 -21.53 7.60 -16.46
N LEU A 37 -21.62 8.92 -16.50
CA LEU A 37 -22.32 9.72 -15.50
C LEU A 37 -23.84 9.49 -15.46
N LEU A 38 -24.46 9.06 -16.55
CA LEU A 38 -25.90 8.79 -16.63
C LEU A 38 -26.28 7.41 -16.08
N ARG A 39 -25.33 6.59 -15.67
CA ARG A 39 -25.62 5.28 -15.08
C ARG A 39 -26.29 5.43 -13.72
N THR A 40 -27.37 4.65 -13.53
CA THR A 40 -28.11 4.57 -12.26
C THR A 40 -28.00 3.18 -11.60
N ASP A 41 -27.44 2.21 -12.33
CA ASP A 41 -27.23 0.83 -11.93
C ASP A 41 -25.89 0.62 -11.21
N VAL A 42 -25.42 1.64 -10.50
CA VAL A 42 -24.12 1.70 -9.82
C VAL A 42 -24.30 1.95 -8.32
N PRO A 43 -23.36 1.51 -7.46
CA PRO A 43 -23.46 1.70 -6.01
C PRO A 43 -23.54 3.17 -5.57
N TYR A 44 -22.87 4.08 -6.29
CA TYR A 44 -22.83 5.51 -5.99
C TYR A 44 -23.27 6.34 -7.22
N PRO A 45 -24.59 6.37 -7.52
CA PRO A 45 -25.07 7.15 -8.66
C PRO A 45 -24.87 8.65 -8.44
N VAL A 46 -24.51 9.34 -9.53
CA VAL A 46 -24.33 10.80 -9.51
C VAL A 46 -25.68 11.47 -9.77
N SER A 47 -26.01 12.52 -9.02
CA SER A 47 -27.23 13.29 -9.28
C SER A 47 -27.16 13.96 -10.66
N ALA A 48 -28.32 14.17 -11.29
CA ALA A 48 -28.40 14.78 -12.64
C ALA A 48 -27.73 16.17 -12.68
N ASP A 49 -27.88 16.95 -11.62
CA ASP A 49 -27.27 18.29 -11.55
C ASP A 49 -25.74 18.20 -11.45
N ARG A 50 -25.23 17.31 -10.60
CA ARG A 50 -23.78 17.04 -10.48
C ARG A 50 -23.19 16.50 -11.79
N ALA A 51 -23.88 15.58 -12.45
CA ALA A 51 -23.45 15.05 -13.73
C ALA A 51 -23.37 16.17 -14.79
N ARG A 52 -24.34 17.10 -14.80
CA ARG A 52 -24.35 18.24 -15.70
C ARG A 52 -23.16 19.17 -15.44
N ASP A 53 -22.95 19.56 -14.17
CA ASP A 53 -21.85 20.44 -13.78
C ASP A 53 -20.48 19.85 -14.17
N TYR A 54 -20.31 18.56 -13.91
CA TYR A 54 -19.07 17.84 -14.21
C TYR A 54 -18.82 17.75 -15.72
N LEU A 55 -19.84 17.45 -16.52
CA LEU A 55 -19.78 17.45 -17.97
C LEU A 55 -19.48 18.85 -18.53
N ASP A 56 -20.06 19.89 -17.95
CA ASP A 56 -19.84 21.25 -18.40
C ASP A 56 -18.42 21.75 -18.09
N CYS A 57 -17.84 21.32 -16.98
CA CYS A 57 -16.42 21.56 -16.68
C CYS A 57 -15.52 20.89 -17.74
N ALA A 58 -15.74 19.60 -18.01
CA ALA A 58 -14.97 18.86 -19.00
C ALA A 58 -15.10 19.46 -20.41
N ARG A 59 -16.32 19.84 -20.85
CA ARG A 59 -16.58 20.47 -22.16
C ARG A 59 -15.88 21.80 -22.34
N ARG A 60 -15.79 22.60 -21.28
CA ARG A 60 -15.08 23.89 -21.33
C ARG A 60 -13.57 23.72 -21.40
N GLY A 61 -13.05 22.49 -21.37
CA GLY A 61 -11.62 22.24 -21.29
C GLY A 61 -11.02 22.69 -19.96
N THR A 62 -11.83 22.77 -18.90
CA THR A 62 -11.34 23.05 -17.55
C THR A 62 -10.45 21.89 -17.12
N ALA A 63 -9.26 22.19 -16.63
CA ALA A 63 -8.36 21.17 -16.14
C ALA A 63 -8.99 20.44 -14.94
N PHE A 64 -8.78 19.13 -14.89
CA PHE A 64 -9.14 18.34 -13.72
C PHE A 64 -8.18 18.67 -12.57
N SER A 65 -8.72 18.98 -11.40
CA SER A 65 -7.91 19.23 -10.18
C SER A 65 -8.33 18.29 -9.05
N VAL A 66 -9.30 18.67 -8.25
CA VAL A 66 -9.96 17.77 -7.30
C VAL A 66 -11.34 17.47 -7.87
N GLY A 67 -11.49 16.27 -8.42
CA GLY A 67 -12.71 15.88 -9.13
C GLY A 67 -13.80 15.47 -8.18
N SER A 68 -14.35 16.41 -7.41
CA SER A 68 -15.44 16.10 -6.48
C SER A 68 -16.77 15.90 -7.20
N LEU A 69 -17.25 14.66 -7.18
CA LEU A 69 -18.62 14.30 -7.54
C LEU A 69 -19.55 14.27 -6.31
N SER A 70 -19.00 14.49 -5.12
CA SER A 70 -19.71 14.62 -3.84
C SER A 70 -19.80 16.10 -3.41
N ALA A 71 -20.51 16.35 -2.32
CA ALA A 71 -20.57 17.67 -1.69
C ALA A 71 -19.30 18.02 -0.88
N GLU A 72 -18.48 17.02 -0.57
CA GLU A 72 -17.26 17.22 0.20
C GLU A 72 -16.19 17.92 -0.64
N GLN A 73 -15.58 18.94 -0.06
CA GLN A 73 -14.42 19.62 -0.63
C GLN A 73 -13.17 19.21 0.13
N LEU A 74 -12.09 19.03 -0.61
CA LEU A 74 -10.77 18.77 -0.09
C LEU A 74 -9.89 19.98 -0.42
N ASP A 75 -9.28 20.57 0.62
CA ASP A 75 -8.30 21.64 0.46
C ASP A 75 -6.89 21.03 0.43
N LEU A 76 -6.24 21.11 -0.71
CA LEU A 76 -4.86 20.68 -0.91
C LEU A 76 -3.87 21.84 -0.83
N GLY A 77 -4.35 23.07 -0.72
CA GLY A 77 -3.52 24.28 -0.65
C GLY A 77 -2.52 24.35 -1.82
N GLN A 78 -1.25 24.61 -1.49
CA GLN A 78 -0.15 24.72 -2.48
C GLN A 78 0.20 23.39 -3.18
N TYR A 79 -0.31 22.27 -2.71
CA TYR A 79 -0.04 20.93 -3.29
C TYR A 79 -1.05 20.55 -4.35
N GLN A 80 -2.08 21.35 -4.59
CA GLN A 80 -3.05 21.08 -5.64
C GLN A 80 -2.40 21.18 -7.01
N ALA A 81 -2.67 20.19 -7.85
CA ALA A 81 -2.27 20.16 -9.25
C ALA A 81 -3.49 20.08 -10.16
N GLU A 82 -3.25 20.16 -11.47
CA GLU A 82 -4.28 20.10 -12.48
C GLU A 82 -3.85 19.16 -13.60
N GLN A 83 -4.72 18.24 -14.00
CA GLN A 83 -4.51 17.48 -15.23
C GLN A 83 -5.04 18.25 -16.41
N PHE A 84 -4.15 18.74 -17.26
CA PHE A 84 -4.46 19.27 -18.59
C PHE A 84 -4.31 18.15 -19.61
N TYR A 85 -5.35 17.34 -19.79
CA TYR A 85 -5.27 16.13 -20.61
C TYR A 85 -4.73 16.39 -22.03
N ASP A 86 -5.18 17.45 -22.68
CA ASP A 86 -4.81 17.81 -24.04
C ASP A 86 -3.35 18.33 -24.18
N ARG A 87 -2.62 18.45 -23.08
CA ARG A 87 -1.22 18.88 -23.07
C ARG A 87 -0.23 17.72 -23.06
N TYR A 88 -0.68 16.50 -22.81
CA TYR A 88 0.22 15.34 -22.88
C TYR A 88 0.68 15.13 -24.31
N SER A 89 1.98 14.96 -24.46
CA SER A 89 2.63 14.63 -25.73
C SER A 89 2.40 13.17 -26.12
N LEU A 90 2.59 12.85 -27.40
CA LEU A 90 2.57 11.46 -27.85
C LEU A 90 3.61 10.61 -27.12
N GLU A 91 4.78 11.18 -26.76
CA GLU A 91 5.83 10.50 -26.01
C GLU A 91 5.36 10.10 -24.60
N GLU A 92 4.61 10.96 -23.91
CA GLU A 92 4.04 10.66 -22.60
C GLU A 92 2.95 9.58 -22.67
N HIS A 93 2.07 9.66 -23.68
CA HIS A 93 1.06 8.60 -23.93
C HIS A 93 1.74 7.27 -24.28
N LEU A 94 2.81 7.28 -25.07
CA LEU A 94 3.59 6.07 -25.36
C LEU A 94 4.28 5.52 -24.12
N SER A 95 4.81 6.39 -23.26
CA SER A 95 5.40 5.98 -21.99
C SER A 95 4.40 5.20 -21.12
N TRP A 96 3.18 5.73 -21.03
CA TRP A 96 2.07 5.02 -20.38
C TRP A 96 1.77 3.68 -21.06
N ALA A 97 1.61 3.66 -22.38
CA ALA A 97 1.29 2.43 -23.13
C ALA A 97 2.34 1.33 -22.93
N CYS A 98 3.63 1.69 -22.95
CA CYS A 98 4.73 0.76 -22.71
C CYS A 98 4.70 0.21 -21.28
N LEU A 99 4.50 1.08 -20.28
CA LEU A 99 4.37 0.67 -18.88
C LEU A 99 3.21 -0.31 -18.68
N ILE A 100 2.04 0.01 -19.22
CA ILE A 100 0.84 -0.84 -19.12
C ILE A 100 1.07 -2.18 -19.81
N ALA A 101 1.66 -2.19 -21.01
CA ALA A 101 1.97 -3.43 -21.71
C ALA A 101 2.91 -4.33 -20.89
N ASP A 102 3.94 -3.77 -20.26
CA ASP A 102 4.86 -4.50 -19.39
C ASP A 102 4.20 -5.01 -18.11
N GLN A 103 3.37 -4.18 -17.49
CA GLN A 103 2.60 -4.55 -16.32
C GLN A 103 1.60 -5.66 -16.63
N GLN A 104 0.85 -5.59 -17.72
CA GLN A 104 -0.15 -6.60 -18.08
C GLN A 104 0.48 -7.98 -18.26
N ARG A 105 1.68 -8.07 -18.86
CA ARG A 105 2.42 -9.34 -19.00
C ARG A 105 2.76 -9.98 -17.66
N THR A 106 2.99 -9.18 -16.62
CA THR A 106 3.30 -9.69 -15.27
C THR A 106 2.04 -9.87 -14.43
N LYS A 107 1.16 -8.88 -14.41
CA LYS A 107 -0.07 -8.90 -13.61
C LYS A 107 -0.98 -10.08 -13.96
N SER A 108 -1.14 -10.42 -15.23
CA SER A 108 -1.94 -11.56 -15.67
C SER A 108 -1.54 -12.87 -14.99
N ARG A 109 -0.28 -13.04 -14.61
CA ARG A 109 0.24 -14.23 -13.95
C ARG A 109 0.31 -14.11 -12.42
N TYR A 110 0.62 -12.93 -11.91
CA TYR A 110 1.02 -12.75 -10.51
C TYR A 110 0.03 -11.94 -9.67
N ALA A 111 -0.82 -11.12 -10.26
CA ALA A 111 -1.83 -10.38 -9.51
C ALA A 111 -2.97 -11.29 -9.07
N CYS A 112 -3.62 -10.94 -7.96
CA CYS A 112 -4.85 -11.60 -7.55
C CYS A 112 -6.01 -11.25 -8.48
N GLN A 113 -6.98 -12.15 -8.62
CA GLN A 113 -8.10 -11.96 -9.55
C GLN A 113 -8.90 -10.68 -9.25
N ALA A 114 -9.16 -10.40 -7.97
CA ALA A 114 -9.90 -9.20 -7.59
C ALA A 114 -9.24 -7.88 -8.06
N TYR A 115 -7.91 -7.84 -8.10
CA TYR A 115 -7.17 -6.71 -8.66
C TYR A 115 -7.34 -6.60 -10.19
N LEU A 116 -7.23 -7.72 -10.90
CA LEU A 116 -7.42 -7.77 -12.36
C LEU A 116 -8.85 -7.35 -12.75
N ASP A 117 -9.84 -7.78 -12.00
CA ASP A 117 -11.24 -7.38 -12.18
C ASP A 117 -11.41 -5.86 -11.99
N GLY A 118 -10.69 -5.27 -11.02
CA GLY A 118 -10.65 -3.83 -10.80
C GLY A 118 -10.01 -3.04 -11.95
N GLU A 119 -8.89 -3.52 -12.49
CA GLU A 119 -8.26 -2.91 -13.68
C GLU A 119 -9.23 -2.90 -14.88
N ALA A 120 -9.91 -4.03 -15.10
CA ALA A 120 -10.89 -4.15 -16.18
C ALA A 120 -12.10 -3.22 -15.95
N MET A 121 -12.60 -3.13 -14.71
CA MET A 121 -13.73 -2.27 -14.35
C MET A 121 -13.47 -0.80 -14.62
N PHE A 122 -12.26 -0.32 -14.36
CA PHE A 122 -11.89 1.07 -14.56
C PHE A 122 -11.25 1.35 -15.92
N ALA A 123 -11.04 0.31 -16.74
CA ALA A 123 -10.37 0.37 -18.03
C ALA A 123 -8.97 0.99 -17.98
N ILE A 124 -8.19 0.61 -16.94
CA ILE A 124 -6.82 1.11 -16.73
C ILE A 124 -5.86 0.63 -17.81
N GLY A 125 -6.14 -0.51 -18.44
CA GLY A 125 -5.32 -1.12 -19.50
C GLY A 125 -5.32 -0.40 -20.86
N GLY A 126 -5.82 0.83 -20.95
CA GLY A 126 -5.84 1.60 -22.20
C GLY A 126 -4.44 2.04 -22.64
N MET A 127 -4.30 2.30 -23.97
CA MET A 127 -3.02 2.70 -24.60
C MET A 127 -2.67 4.18 -24.41
N THR A 128 -3.45 4.94 -23.66
CA THR A 128 -3.21 6.36 -23.42
C THR A 128 -3.37 6.69 -21.96
N ILE A 129 -2.69 7.73 -21.49
CA ILE A 129 -2.88 8.26 -20.13
C ILE A 129 -4.39 8.44 -19.89
N PRO A 130 -4.93 7.99 -18.74
CA PRO A 130 -6.35 8.16 -18.45
C PRO A 130 -6.77 9.63 -18.33
N ASP A 131 -7.91 9.96 -18.90
CA ASP A 131 -8.59 11.23 -18.60
C ASP A 131 -9.20 11.14 -17.20
N PHE A 132 -8.75 12.00 -16.29
CA PHE A 132 -9.17 11.94 -14.89
C PHE A 132 -10.63 12.34 -14.67
N TYR A 133 -11.25 13.09 -15.57
CA TYR A 133 -12.69 13.28 -15.54
C TYR A 133 -13.44 11.95 -15.66
N LEU A 134 -13.09 11.15 -16.66
CA LEU A 134 -13.72 9.86 -16.90
C LEU A 134 -13.32 8.83 -15.83
N LEU A 135 -12.03 8.76 -15.51
CA LEU A 135 -11.53 7.81 -14.52
C LEU A 135 -12.14 8.07 -13.14
N ASN A 136 -12.16 9.32 -12.69
CA ASN A 136 -12.76 9.70 -11.40
C ASN A 136 -14.25 9.40 -11.33
N ALA A 137 -15.00 9.64 -12.42
CA ALA A 137 -16.42 9.29 -12.50
C ALA A 137 -16.64 7.77 -12.32
N ARG A 138 -15.83 6.94 -12.98
CA ARG A 138 -15.87 5.48 -12.87
C ARG A 138 -15.55 5.02 -11.45
N ILE A 139 -14.47 5.55 -10.86
CA ILE A 139 -14.04 5.22 -9.49
C ILE A 139 -15.14 5.57 -8.50
N TYR A 140 -15.64 6.80 -8.55
CA TYR A 140 -16.68 7.26 -7.62
C TYR A 140 -17.93 6.39 -7.69
N GLN A 141 -18.43 6.14 -8.89
CA GLN A 141 -19.66 5.37 -9.08
C GLN A 141 -19.59 3.94 -8.57
N GLN A 142 -18.42 3.34 -8.58
CA GLN A 142 -18.23 1.96 -8.15
C GLN A 142 -17.84 1.84 -6.67
N THR A 143 -17.12 2.81 -6.13
CA THR A 143 -16.45 2.65 -4.83
C THR A 143 -16.71 3.79 -3.84
N GLY A 144 -17.19 4.94 -4.31
CA GLY A 144 -17.30 6.16 -3.52
C GLY A 144 -15.95 6.87 -3.28
N TRP A 145 -14.84 6.36 -3.82
CA TRP A 145 -13.54 7.02 -3.81
C TRP A 145 -13.45 8.06 -4.93
N GLN A 146 -12.60 9.05 -4.74
CA GLN A 146 -12.33 10.10 -5.69
C GLN A 146 -10.83 10.37 -5.83
N LEU A 147 -10.43 10.91 -6.98
CA LEU A 147 -9.06 11.35 -7.19
C LEU A 147 -8.87 12.78 -6.67
N ALA A 148 -7.70 13.02 -6.10
CA ALA A 148 -7.23 14.34 -5.68
C ALA A 148 -5.87 14.61 -6.34
N THR A 149 -5.84 15.46 -7.36
CA THR A 149 -4.61 15.73 -8.10
C THR A 149 -3.61 16.56 -7.32
N VAL A 150 -2.38 16.08 -7.25
CA VAL A 150 -1.29 16.67 -6.47
C VAL A 150 -0.02 16.88 -7.28
N SER A 151 0.81 17.85 -6.86
CA SER A 151 1.98 18.33 -7.59
C SER A 151 3.26 17.58 -7.23
N MET A 152 3.34 16.38 -6.94
CA MET A 152 4.50 15.60 -6.50
C MET A 152 4.25 14.92 -5.14
N ILE A 153 5.31 14.61 -4.40
CA ILE A 153 5.20 14.10 -3.03
C ILE A 153 4.58 15.18 -2.13
N ILE A 154 3.51 14.82 -1.47
CA ILE A 154 2.83 15.65 -0.49
C ILE A 154 3.16 15.20 0.94
N PRO A 155 3.03 16.07 1.96
CA PRO A 155 3.20 15.64 3.34
C PRO A 155 2.31 14.45 3.70
N ALA A 156 2.85 13.51 4.45
CA ALA A 156 2.13 12.31 4.87
C ALA A 156 0.82 12.64 5.61
N GLU A 157 0.80 13.73 6.38
CA GLU A 157 -0.41 14.21 7.05
C GLU A 157 -1.53 14.52 6.06
N LEU A 158 -1.22 15.23 4.96
CA LEU A 158 -2.18 15.54 3.92
C LEU A 158 -2.60 14.30 3.14
N PHE A 159 -1.64 13.42 2.79
CA PHE A 159 -1.90 12.17 2.09
C PHE A 159 -2.90 11.29 2.84
N PHE A 160 -2.69 11.08 4.13
CA PHE A 160 -3.60 10.24 4.93
C PHE A 160 -4.89 10.97 5.31
N THR A 161 -4.90 12.31 5.37
CA THR A 161 -6.15 13.08 5.48
C THR A 161 -7.03 12.89 4.24
N CYS A 162 -6.46 12.85 3.05
CA CYS A 162 -7.18 12.49 1.83
C CYS A 162 -7.81 11.09 1.95
N HIS A 163 -7.03 10.08 2.35
CA HIS A 163 -7.54 8.72 2.51
C HIS A 163 -8.69 8.63 3.51
N SER A 164 -8.65 9.36 4.62
CA SER A 164 -9.72 9.35 5.62
C SER A 164 -11.07 9.80 5.05
N ARG A 165 -11.04 10.61 3.99
CA ARG A 165 -12.19 11.15 3.27
C ARG A 165 -12.50 10.42 1.95
N ARG A 166 -11.85 9.30 1.68
CA ARG A 166 -11.93 8.55 0.42
C ARG A 166 -11.47 9.35 -0.81
N PHE A 167 -10.50 10.23 -0.62
CA PHE A 167 -9.76 10.82 -1.71
C PHE A 167 -8.40 10.14 -1.84
N PHE A 168 -8.02 9.83 -3.06
CA PHE A 168 -6.71 9.28 -3.36
C PHE A 168 -5.86 10.34 -4.07
N PRO A 169 -4.75 10.78 -3.46
CA PRO A 169 -3.81 11.69 -4.11
C PRO A 169 -3.20 11.02 -5.33
N VAL A 170 -3.22 11.72 -6.45
CA VAL A 170 -2.68 11.24 -7.72
C VAL A 170 -1.90 12.35 -8.41
N THR A 171 -0.71 12.01 -8.89
CA THR A 171 0.12 12.94 -9.64
C THR A 171 -0.41 13.12 -11.08
N THR A 172 0.04 14.18 -11.75
CA THR A 172 -0.41 14.49 -13.10
C THR A 172 0.71 14.39 -14.14
N PHE A 173 1.89 13.89 -13.74
CA PHE A 173 3.02 13.71 -14.66
C PHE A 173 3.26 12.22 -14.95
N MET A 174 3.84 11.94 -16.11
CA MET A 174 4.26 10.61 -16.52
C MET A 174 5.77 10.55 -16.59
N ARG A 175 6.38 9.46 -16.08
CA ARG A 175 7.82 9.21 -16.23
C ARG A 175 8.21 9.21 -17.70
N LYS A 176 9.46 9.58 -17.97
CA LYS A 176 9.99 9.50 -19.33
C LYS A 176 10.15 8.06 -19.78
N LEU A 177 10.06 7.84 -21.08
CA LEU A 177 10.39 6.57 -21.69
C LEU A 177 11.77 6.08 -21.19
N GLU A 178 11.87 4.78 -20.94
CA GLU A 178 13.10 4.11 -20.49
C GLU A 178 13.51 4.41 -19.01
N GLN A 179 12.67 5.07 -18.21
CA GLN A 179 12.87 5.18 -16.76
C GLN A 179 12.17 4.03 -16.03
N ASP A 180 12.91 3.00 -15.65
CA ASP A 180 12.35 1.82 -14.97
C ASP A 180 11.89 2.10 -13.53
N TYR A 181 12.58 3.00 -12.84
CA TYR A 181 12.32 3.33 -11.44
C TYR A 181 12.34 4.83 -11.19
N LEU A 182 11.33 5.31 -10.47
CA LEU A 182 11.26 6.67 -9.92
C LEU A 182 11.13 6.60 -8.41
N GLN A 183 11.83 7.48 -7.72
CA GLN A 183 11.65 7.65 -6.27
C GLN A 183 10.32 8.37 -5.95
N GLU A 184 9.85 9.19 -6.87
CA GLU A 184 8.58 9.92 -6.76
C GLU A 184 7.48 9.17 -7.52
N PRO A 185 6.28 8.98 -6.94
CA PRO A 185 5.17 8.36 -7.63
C PRO A 185 4.73 9.21 -8.83
N ASP A 186 4.48 8.56 -9.96
CA ASP A 186 3.90 9.15 -11.16
C ASP A 186 2.50 8.55 -11.43
N ILE A 187 1.82 8.98 -12.51
CA ILE A 187 0.52 8.42 -12.91
C ILE A 187 0.60 6.89 -13.03
N GLY A 188 1.73 6.35 -13.48
CA GLY A 188 1.94 4.90 -13.62
C GLY A 188 1.85 4.17 -12.28
N HIS A 189 2.45 4.73 -11.23
CA HIS A 189 2.33 4.19 -9.87
C HIS A 189 0.94 4.43 -9.30
N ASP A 190 0.48 5.68 -9.32
CA ASP A 190 -0.75 6.07 -8.64
C ASP A 190 -1.99 5.43 -9.25
N VAL A 191 -2.10 5.43 -10.58
CA VAL A 191 -3.28 4.89 -11.27
C VAL A 191 -3.16 3.40 -11.50
N ALA A 192 -2.08 2.96 -12.16
CA ALA A 192 -1.94 1.55 -12.52
C ALA A 192 -1.51 0.65 -11.35
N GLY A 193 -1.06 1.20 -10.22
CA GLY A 193 -0.82 0.47 -8.98
C GLY A 193 -2.03 0.46 -8.06
N HIS A 194 -2.55 1.63 -7.70
CA HIS A 194 -3.53 1.76 -6.61
C HIS A 194 -4.99 1.68 -7.04
N VAL A 195 -5.38 2.29 -8.17
CA VAL A 195 -6.81 2.51 -8.46
C VAL A 195 -7.61 1.21 -8.50
N ALA A 196 -7.04 0.13 -9.04
CA ALA A 196 -7.71 -1.16 -9.07
C ALA A 196 -8.01 -1.73 -7.66
N THR A 197 -7.20 -1.38 -6.65
CA THR A 197 -7.40 -1.87 -5.28
C THR A 197 -8.68 -1.33 -4.61
N PHE A 198 -9.23 -0.22 -5.11
CA PHE A 198 -10.49 0.34 -4.56
C PHE A 198 -11.68 -0.57 -4.79
N THR A 199 -11.62 -1.47 -5.78
CA THR A 199 -12.68 -2.47 -6.02
C THR A 199 -12.60 -3.66 -5.07
N ILE A 200 -11.53 -3.78 -4.28
CA ILE A 200 -11.40 -4.78 -3.22
C ILE A 200 -11.88 -4.12 -1.91
N PRO A 201 -13.14 -4.33 -1.48
CA PRO A 201 -13.78 -3.48 -0.46
C PRO A 201 -12.99 -3.42 0.84
N VAL A 202 -12.40 -4.54 1.25
CA VAL A 202 -11.63 -4.59 2.49
C VAL A 202 -10.31 -3.82 2.38
N VAL A 203 -9.63 -3.86 1.22
CA VAL A 203 -8.39 -3.09 1.00
C VAL A 203 -8.70 -1.60 0.98
N ALA A 204 -9.74 -1.19 0.25
CA ALA A 204 -10.22 0.19 0.24
C ALA A 204 -10.60 0.69 1.65
N GLN A 205 -11.23 -0.17 2.46
CA GLN A 205 -11.56 0.16 3.85
C GLN A 205 -10.31 0.29 4.72
N VAL A 206 -9.31 -0.57 4.54
CA VAL A 206 -8.02 -0.48 5.23
C VAL A 206 -7.30 0.82 4.90
N MET A 207 -7.29 1.25 3.64
CA MET A 207 -6.73 2.54 3.24
C MET A 207 -7.41 3.70 3.98
N GLN A 208 -8.75 3.70 4.01
CA GLN A 208 -9.52 4.72 4.75
C GLN A 208 -9.23 4.66 6.26
N ASN A 209 -9.19 3.47 6.85
CA ASN A 209 -8.92 3.27 8.26
C ASN A 209 -7.53 3.77 8.66
N HIS A 210 -6.52 3.60 7.81
CA HIS A 210 -5.20 4.19 8.03
C HIS A 210 -5.25 5.72 8.02
N GLY A 211 -5.99 6.32 7.10
CA GLY A 211 -6.22 7.77 7.08
C GLY A 211 -6.84 8.27 8.40
N ILE A 212 -7.87 7.60 8.87
CA ILE A 212 -8.56 7.93 10.13
C ILE A 212 -7.61 7.72 11.33
N ALA A 213 -6.90 6.60 11.39
CA ALA A 213 -5.96 6.29 12.48
C ALA A 213 -4.87 7.35 12.61
N ARG A 214 -4.28 7.79 11.48
CA ARG A 214 -3.24 8.82 11.50
C ARG A 214 -3.80 10.18 11.88
N ASN A 215 -5.00 10.54 11.44
CA ASN A 215 -5.67 11.77 11.86
C ASN A 215 -5.93 11.80 13.38
N LEU A 216 -6.26 10.66 14.00
CA LEU A 216 -6.38 10.57 15.46
C LEU A 216 -5.05 10.86 16.16
N ILE A 217 -3.93 10.39 15.61
CA ILE A 217 -2.59 10.68 16.16
C ILE A 217 -2.25 12.17 15.98
N TYR A 218 -2.49 12.76 14.80
CA TYR A 218 -2.25 14.18 14.54
C TYR A 218 -3.11 15.07 15.44
N GLN A 219 -4.40 14.79 15.55
CA GLN A 219 -5.29 15.53 16.43
C GLN A 219 -4.80 15.51 17.87
N ARG A 220 -4.40 14.34 18.36
CA ARG A 220 -3.89 14.22 19.73
C ARG A 220 -2.56 14.95 19.93
N ARG A 221 -1.67 14.89 18.95
CA ARG A 221 -0.43 15.69 18.93
C ARG A 221 -0.73 17.17 19.10
N ASP A 222 -1.65 17.70 18.30
CA ASP A 222 -1.98 19.12 18.27
C ASP A 222 -2.64 19.57 19.58
N GLU A 223 -3.60 18.81 20.12
CA GLU A 223 -4.18 19.06 21.44
C GLU A 223 -3.12 19.15 22.53
N MET A 224 -2.11 18.29 22.52
CA MET A 224 -1.03 18.29 23.50
C MET A 224 -0.05 19.46 23.29
N LEU A 225 0.21 19.82 22.03
CA LEU A 225 1.04 20.99 21.69
C LEU A 225 0.39 22.30 22.12
N ASP A 226 -0.94 22.41 22.00
CA ASP A 226 -1.70 23.58 22.46
C ASP A 226 -1.75 23.69 23.98
N ALA A 227 -1.66 22.57 24.67
CA ALA A 227 -1.67 22.51 26.14
C ALA A 227 -0.32 22.84 26.81
N THR A 228 0.77 22.99 26.04
CA THR A 228 2.10 23.29 26.59
C THR A 228 2.87 24.33 25.79
N SER A 229 3.54 25.24 26.50
CA SER A 229 4.48 26.21 25.93
C SER A 229 5.94 25.82 26.12
N GLU A 230 6.21 24.77 26.94
CA GLU A 230 7.57 24.32 27.22
C GLU A 230 8.20 23.63 26.01
N GLN A 231 9.29 24.16 25.50
CA GLN A 231 9.92 23.70 24.27
C GLN A 231 10.37 22.22 24.34
N GLN A 232 10.89 21.79 25.48
CA GLN A 232 11.33 20.39 25.67
C GLN A 232 10.13 19.41 25.62
N GLN A 233 9.01 19.77 26.24
CA GLN A 233 7.78 18.97 26.17
C GLN A 233 7.21 18.94 24.76
N ARG A 234 7.18 20.08 24.05
CA ARG A 234 6.76 20.15 22.66
C ARG A 234 7.57 19.21 21.77
N GLN A 235 8.90 19.20 21.90
CA GLN A 235 9.76 18.29 21.13
C GLN A 235 9.50 16.84 21.48
N SER A 236 9.26 16.51 22.75
CA SER A 236 8.90 15.15 23.18
C SER A 236 7.57 14.69 22.56
N ILE A 237 6.56 15.57 22.51
CA ILE A 237 5.26 15.26 21.87
C ILE A 237 5.43 15.00 20.39
N LEU A 238 6.20 15.83 19.68
CA LEU A 238 6.48 15.64 18.25
C LEU A 238 7.17 14.32 17.99
N ASN A 239 8.26 14.02 18.70
CA ASN A 239 9.00 12.77 18.55
C ASN A 239 8.11 11.55 18.80
N LYS A 240 7.24 11.63 19.82
CA LYS A 240 6.32 10.53 20.13
C LYS A 240 5.24 10.34 19.07
N ALA A 241 4.71 11.42 18.53
CA ALA A 241 3.77 11.34 17.41
C ALA A 241 4.41 10.74 16.18
N ASP A 242 5.62 11.18 15.81
CA ASP A 242 6.36 10.66 14.65
C ASP A 242 6.66 9.17 14.81
N GLU A 243 7.02 8.73 16.02
CA GLU A 243 7.21 7.31 16.32
C GLU A 243 5.93 6.50 16.08
N LEU A 244 4.78 6.94 16.59
CA LEU A 244 3.51 6.24 16.39
C LEU A 244 3.10 6.22 14.91
N LEU A 245 3.32 7.33 14.19
CA LEU A 245 3.05 7.44 12.76
C LEU A 245 3.88 6.46 11.95
N LEU A 246 5.17 6.25 12.31
CA LEU A 246 6.05 5.28 11.67
C LEU A 246 5.52 3.85 11.82
N TYR A 247 5.07 3.45 13.02
CA TYR A 247 4.52 2.11 13.23
C TYR A 247 3.21 1.88 12.47
N ALA A 248 2.33 2.89 12.43
CA ALA A 248 1.13 2.83 11.61
C ALA A 248 1.45 2.73 10.12
N GLU A 249 2.48 3.45 9.65
CA GLU A 249 2.95 3.43 8.26
C GLU A 249 3.46 2.04 7.84
N ARG A 250 4.18 1.34 8.71
CA ARG A 250 4.67 -0.02 8.44
C ARG A 250 3.52 -1.00 8.18
N ILE A 251 2.41 -0.87 8.91
CA ILE A 251 1.22 -1.69 8.66
C ILE A 251 0.66 -1.40 7.26
N TYR A 252 0.55 -0.13 6.89
CA TYR A 252 0.12 0.28 5.54
C TYR A 252 1.06 -0.27 4.47
N TRP A 253 2.38 -0.10 4.67
CA TRP A 253 3.41 -0.54 3.75
C TRP A 253 3.32 -2.02 3.42
N PHE A 254 3.28 -2.87 4.43
CA PHE A 254 3.26 -4.32 4.24
C PHE A 254 1.89 -4.90 3.91
N THR A 255 0.85 -4.09 3.85
CA THR A 255 -0.50 -4.52 3.42
C THR A 255 -0.89 -3.86 2.11
N VAL A 256 -1.14 -2.56 2.10
CA VAL A 256 -1.65 -1.85 0.93
C VAL A 256 -0.60 -1.74 -0.19
N GLU A 257 0.66 -1.47 0.18
CA GLU A 257 1.72 -1.29 -0.82
C GLU A 257 2.38 -2.62 -1.25
N PHE A 258 2.71 -3.48 -0.29
CA PHE A 258 3.52 -4.69 -0.55
C PHE A 258 2.86 -5.98 -0.05
N GLY A 259 1.53 -6.01 0.00
CA GLY A 259 0.78 -7.17 0.46
C GLY A 259 0.70 -8.30 -0.58
N LEU A 260 0.84 -9.53 -0.09
CA LEU A 260 0.58 -10.76 -0.83
C LEU A 260 -0.61 -11.51 -0.22
N VAL A 261 -1.31 -12.28 -1.04
CA VAL A 261 -2.47 -13.09 -0.63
C VAL A 261 -2.35 -14.50 -1.19
N MET A 262 -2.88 -15.47 -0.47
CA MET A 262 -3.06 -16.83 -0.99
C MET A 262 -4.36 -16.91 -1.80
N GLN A 263 -4.27 -17.36 -3.05
CA GLN A 263 -5.42 -17.60 -3.91
C GLN A 263 -5.28 -18.95 -4.56
N GLN A 264 -6.20 -19.89 -4.29
CA GLN A 264 -6.17 -21.25 -4.83
C GLN A 264 -4.83 -21.97 -4.57
N ALA A 265 -4.30 -21.83 -3.36
CA ALA A 265 -3.01 -22.33 -2.92
C ALA A 265 -1.77 -21.77 -3.66
N GLU A 266 -1.92 -20.67 -4.39
CA GLU A 266 -0.82 -19.96 -5.04
C GLU A 266 -0.67 -18.55 -4.44
N LEU A 267 0.57 -18.05 -4.43
CA LEU A 267 0.85 -16.68 -4.05
C LEU A 267 0.39 -15.73 -5.15
N ARG A 268 -0.30 -14.68 -4.74
CA ARG A 268 -0.72 -13.57 -5.62
C ARG A 268 -0.41 -12.23 -4.96
N ALA A 269 -0.08 -11.25 -5.77
CA ALA A 269 0.11 -9.89 -5.31
C ALA A 269 -1.21 -9.09 -5.37
N PHE A 270 -1.45 -8.29 -4.36
CA PHE A 270 -2.49 -7.26 -4.37
C PHE A 270 -1.94 -5.87 -4.00
N GLY A 271 -0.73 -5.82 -3.44
CA GLY A 271 -0.10 -4.58 -3.03
C GLY A 271 0.22 -3.69 -4.24
N ALA A 272 -0.16 -2.41 -4.14
CA ALA A 272 -0.04 -1.45 -5.24
C ALA A 272 1.42 -1.17 -5.63
N GLY A 273 2.32 -1.07 -4.64
CA GLY A 273 3.75 -0.89 -4.86
C GLY A 273 4.36 -2.07 -5.62
N ILE A 274 3.92 -3.30 -5.32
CA ILE A 274 4.34 -4.48 -6.10
C ILE A 274 3.84 -4.36 -7.54
N LEU A 275 2.54 -4.15 -7.72
CA LEU A 275 1.87 -4.26 -9.02
C LEU A 275 2.13 -3.09 -9.96
N SER A 276 2.64 -1.98 -9.44
CA SER A 276 3.13 -0.84 -10.26
C SER A 276 4.50 -1.10 -10.89
N SER A 277 5.25 -2.12 -10.42
CA SER A 277 6.58 -2.48 -10.90
C SER A 277 6.59 -3.91 -11.49
N PRO A 278 6.75 -4.10 -12.82
CA PRO A 278 6.85 -5.43 -13.42
C PRO A 278 7.99 -6.27 -12.85
N GLY A 279 9.09 -5.62 -12.48
CA GLY A 279 10.26 -6.28 -11.88
C GLY A 279 9.95 -6.82 -10.48
N GLU A 280 9.38 -5.98 -9.61
CA GLU A 280 9.04 -6.38 -8.24
C GLU A 280 7.87 -7.36 -8.20
N THR A 281 6.92 -7.25 -9.13
CA THR A 281 5.83 -8.23 -9.27
C THR A 281 6.37 -9.64 -9.44
N ARG A 282 7.34 -9.85 -10.34
CA ARG A 282 7.99 -11.16 -10.49
C ARG A 282 8.85 -11.52 -9.30
N TYR A 283 9.64 -10.56 -8.82
CA TYR A 283 10.57 -10.78 -7.71
C TYR A 283 9.84 -11.19 -6.42
N SER A 284 8.72 -10.54 -6.11
CA SER A 284 7.96 -10.81 -4.89
C SER A 284 7.42 -12.24 -4.81
N ILE A 285 7.24 -12.93 -5.94
CA ILE A 285 6.64 -14.26 -6.01
C ILE A 285 7.64 -15.34 -6.45
N ASP A 286 8.38 -15.12 -7.53
CA ASP A 286 9.24 -16.16 -8.12
C ASP A 286 10.65 -16.21 -7.53
N SER A 287 11.17 -15.07 -7.01
CA SER A 287 12.54 -15.02 -6.51
C SER A 287 12.69 -15.80 -5.21
N VAL A 288 13.81 -16.50 -5.07
CA VAL A 288 14.22 -17.15 -3.82
C VAL A 288 14.86 -16.19 -2.80
N LYS A 289 15.11 -14.94 -3.20
CA LYS A 289 15.82 -13.96 -2.36
C LYS A 289 14.99 -13.42 -1.20
N PRO A 290 13.71 -12.99 -1.38
CA PRO A 290 12.95 -12.44 -0.29
C PRO A 290 12.36 -13.51 0.62
N THR A 291 12.26 -13.21 1.90
CA THR A 291 11.49 -13.99 2.86
C THR A 291 10.00 -13.68 2.70
N ARG A 292 9.14 -14.69 2.80
CA ARG A 292 7.69 -14.51 2.81
C ARG A 292 7.12 -15.12 4.08
N LEU A 293 6.48 -14.27 4.86
CA LEU A 293 5.90 -14.62 6.15
C LEU A 293 4.38 -14.65 6.04
N ARG A 294 3.77 -15.76 6.48
CA ARG A 294 2.32 -15.83 6.60
C ARG A 294 1.89 -15.08 7.86
N ILE A 295 0.88 -14.26 7.71
CA ILE A 295 0.29 -13.47 8.81
C ILE A 295 -1.22 -13.59 8.83
N ASP A 296 -1.75 -13.45 10.03
CA ASP A 296 -3.16 -13.21 10.29
C ASP A 296 -3.28 -11.86 11.03
N PRO A 297 -3.61 -10.77 10.34
CA PRO A 297 -3.74 -9.45 10.95
C PRO A 297 -4.82 -9.35 12.04
N SER A 298 -5.69 -10.37 12.16
CA SER A 298 -6.65 -10.44 13.28
C SER A 298 -5.97 -10.82 14.60
N ARG A 299 -4.76 -11.39 14.54
CA ARG A 299 -3.94 -11.73 15.71
C ARG A 299 -2.99 -10.59 16.04
N ASP A 300 -2.95 -10.22 17.31
CA ASP A 300 -2.13 -9.08 17.75
C ASP A 300 -0.64 -9.30 17.56
N CYS A 301 -0.15 -10.54 17.76
CA CYS A 301 1.26 -10.87 17.53
C CYS A 301 1.67 -10.64 16.07
N ASP A 302 0.84 -11.02 15.10
CA ASP A 302 1.14 -10.87 13.70
C ASP A 302 1.05 -9.39 13.27
N LEU A 303 0.08 -8.66 13.81
CA LEU A 303 -0.04 -7.23 13.55
C LEU A 303 1.12 -6.43 14.16
N LEU A 304 1.57 -6.79 15.36
CA LEU A 304 2.77 -6.22 15.98
C LEU A 304 4.03 -6.57 15.17
N ARG A 305 4.09 -7.79 14.61
CA ARG A 305 5.19 -8.19 13.73
C ARG A 305 5.29 -7.31 12.49
N LEU A 306 4.14 -6.98 11.86
CA LEU A 306 4.08 -5.99 10.78
C LEU A 306 4.61 -4.63 11.24
N ALA A 307 4.02 -4.10 12.31
CA ALA A 307 4.32 -2.76 12.81
C ALA A 307 5.79 -2.57 13.23
N THR A 308 6.46 -3.63 13.67
CA THR A 308 7.85 -3.57 14.14
C THR A 308 8.89 -3.95 13.09
N THR A 309 8.47 -4.29 11.87
CA THR A 309 9.38 -4.64 10.76
C THR A 309 9.80 -3.40 9.98
N ASP A 310 11.10 -3.23 9.78
CA ASP A 310 11.62 -2.18 8.90
C ASP A 310 11.38 -2.52 7.44
N TYR A 311 11.21 -1.50 6.60
CA TYR A 311 11.02 -1.64 5.16
C TYR A 311 12.07 -0.83 4.38
N LEU A 312 12.16 -1.09 3.08
CA LEU A 312 13.07 -0.40 2.17
C LEU A 312 12.27 0.39 1.13
N ILE A 313 12.70 1.62 0.84
CA ILE A 313 12.07 2.46 -0.20
C ILE A 313 12.87 2.39 -1.51
N SER A 314 14.19 2.26 -1.42
CA SER A 314 15.11 2.37 -2.58
C SER A 314 15.40 1.06 -3.30
N GLU A 315 14.90 -0.06 -2.79
CA GLU A 315 15.13 -1.42 -3.31
C GLU A 315 13.87 -2.26 -3.20
N TYR A 316 13.82 -3.38 -3.94
CA TYR A 316 12.79 -4.40 -3.76
C TYR A 316 12.78 -4.93 -2.32
N GLN A 317 11.60 -5.16 -1.79
CA GLN A 317 11.44 -5.62 -0.41
C GLN A 317 12.15 -6.95 -0.20
N LYS A 318 12.80 -7.09 0.94
CA LYS A 318 13.49 -8.35 1.31
C LYS A 318 12.58 -9.27 2.13
N THR A 319 11.48 -8.73 2.63
CA THR A 319 10.44 -9.47 3.35
C THR A 319 9.07 -9.02 2.83
N TYR A 320 8.22 -9.99 2.53
CA TYR A 320 6.82 -9.78 2.21
C TYR A 320 5.94 -10.52 3.21
N PHE A 321 4.77 -9.94 3.46
CA PHE A 321 3.77 -10.58 4.30
C PHE A 321 2.62 -11.11 3.45
N VAL A 322 2.19 -12.33 3.79
CA VAL A 322 1.18 -13.08 3.05
C VAL A 322 -0.03 -13.29 3.94
N THR A 323 -1.16 -12.72 3.57
CA THR A 323 -2.45 -13.04 4.22
C THR A 323 -3.14 -14.20 3.53
N GLU A 324 -3.85 -15.04 4.30
CA GLU A 324 -4.57 -16.19 3.74
C GLU A 324 -5.80 -15.74 2.95
N HIS A 325 -6.53 -14.75 3.47
CA HIS A 325 -7.75 -14.20 2.88
C HIS A 325 -7.84 -12.71 3.14
N PHE A 326 -8.44 -11.98 2.23
CA PHE A 326 -8.67 -10.54 2.41
C PHE A 326 -9.49 -10.19 3.65
N ASP A 327 -10.43 -11.05 4.07
CA ASP A 327 -11.29 -10.81 5.22
C ASP A 327 -10.51 -10.62 6.53
N LEU A 328 -9.31 -11.18 6.64
CA LEU A 328 -8.44 -11.00 7.80
C LEU A 328 -8.01 -9.53 7.97
N LEU A 329 -7.94 -8.78 6.87
CA LEU A 329 -7.61 -7.35 6.88
C LEU A 329 -8.75 -6.48 7.47
N GLN A 330 -9.98 -6.98 7.58
CA GLN A 330 -11.10 -6.24 8.21
C GLN A 330 -10.81 -5.89 9.66
N SER A 331 -9.93 -6.65 10.30
CA SER A 331 -9.47 -6.40 11.67
C SER A 331 -8.66 -5.11 11.83
N LEU A 332 -8.17 -4.51 10.74
CA LEU A 332 -7.38 -3.28 10.75
C LEU A 332 -8.29 -2.05 10.89
N THR A 333 -8.96 -1.92 12.04
CA THR A 333 -9.74 -0.72 12.39
C THR A 333 -8.82 0.44 12.79
N PRO A 334 -9.28 1.69 12.71
CA PRO A 334 -8.48 2.86 13.12
C PRO A 334 -7.94 2.74 14.55
N GLU A 335 -8.80 2.33 15.48
CA GLU A 335 -8.46 2.18 16.90
C GLU A 335 -7.39 1.10 17.10
N ARG A 336 -7.50 0.00 16.37
CA ARG A 336 -6.55 -1.10 16.45
C ARG A 336 -5.20 -0.75 15.85
N ILE A 337 -5.17 -0.01 14.75
CA ILE A 337 -3.93 0.51 14.16
C ILE A 337 -3.21 1.41 15.18
N VAL A 338 -3.93 2.35 15.81
CA VAL A 338 -3.35 3.24 16.82
C VAL A 338 -2.89 2.48 18.06
N ALA A 339 -3.69 1.52 18.55
CA ALA A 339 -3.32 0.70 19.70
C ALA A 339 -2.06 -0.14 19.41
N THR A 340 -1.99 -0.73 18.22
CA THR A 340 -0.81 -1.48 17.77
C THR A 340 0.43 -0.60 17.69
N ALA A 341 0.33 0.60 17.14
CA ALA A 341 1.45 1.54 17.07
C ALA A 341 1.99 1.89 18.46
N LYS A 342 1.11 2.12 19.46
CA LYS A 342 1.50 2.39 20.84
C LYS A 342 2.26 1.24 21.50
N ILE A 343 1.85 0.03 21.21
CA ILE A 343 2.51 -1.16 21.76
C ILE A 343 3.84 -1.39 21.04
N ALA A 344 3.85 -1.28 19.71
CA ALA A 344 5.04 -1.43 18.89
C ALA A 344 6.17 -0.48 19.30
N ALA A 345 5.84 0.74 19.73
CA ALA A 345 6.79 1.72 20.27
C ALA A 345 7.56 1.27 21.52
N ARG A 346 7.13 0.19 22.15
CA ARG A 346 7.76 -0.38 23.36
C ARG A 346 8.47 -1.71 23.09
N LEU A 347 8.46 -2.16 21.84
CA LEU A 347 9.01 -3.46 21.43
C LEU A 347 10.30 -3.29 20.63
N PRO A 348 11.15 -4.32 20.60
CA PRO A 348 12.29 -4.36 19.70
C PRO A 348 11.84 -4.28 18.22
N HIS A 349 12.63 -3.60 17.41
CA HIS A 349 12.43 -3.57 15.97
C HIS A 349 13.06 -4.80 15.31
N PHE A 350 12.40 -5.29 14.28
CA PHE A 350 12.95 -6.29 13.37
C PHE A 350 13.49 -5.59 12.14
N SER A 351 14.73 -5.92 11.79
CA SER A 351 15.24 -5.59 10.47
C SER A 351 14.38 -6.30 9.42
N TRP A 352 14.26 -5.71 8.24
CA TRP A 352 13.60 -6.32 7.09
C TRP A 352 14.19 -7.69 6.67
N ARG A 353 15.31 -8.12 7.26
CA ARG A 353 15.94 -9.44 7.04
C ARG A 353 15.62 -10.46 8.13
N ASP A 354 15.08 -10.03 9.24
CA ASP A 354 14.95 -10.89 10.41
C ASP A 354 13.73 -11.82 10.30
N VAL A 355 13.92 -13.06 10.75
CA VAL A 355 12.84 -13.97 11.06
C VAL A 355 12.73 -14.05 12.58
N ALA A 356 11.57 -13.72 13.11
CA ALA A 356 11.30 -13.70 14.54
C ALA A 356 10.82 -15.08 15.03
N PRO A 357 11.06 -15.40 16.32
CA PRO A 357 10.40 -16.55 16.93
C PRO A 357 8.87 -16.41 16.83
N GLY A 358 8.21 -17.46 16.34
CA GLY A 358 6.76 -17.45 16.13
C GLY A 358 6.33 -17.07 14.71
N ASP A 359 7.21 -16.55 13.87
CA ASP A 359 6.92 -16.33 12.45
C ASP A 359 6.52 -17.65 11.77
N THR A 360 5.49 -17.59 10.92
CA THR A 360 5.11 -18.69 10.03
C THR A 360 5.65 -18.41 8.64
N LEU A 361 6.61 -19.22 8.19
CA LEU A 361 7.26 -19.02 6.90
C LEU A 361 6.47 -19.67 5.77
N VAL A 362 6.27 -18.92 4.69
CA VAL A 362 5.91 -19.46 3.37
C VAL A 362 7.19 -19.92 2.67
N ASN A 363 8.23 -19.09 2.68
CA ASN A 363 9.60 -19.47 2.33
C ASN A 363 10.61 -18.58 3.08
N LEU A 364 11.80 -19.11 3.31
CA LEU A 364 12.93 -18.37 3.83
C LEU A 364 13.78 -17.84 2.66
N GLY A 365 14.00 -16.53 2.64
CA GLY A 365 14.84 -15.90 1.63
C GLY A 365 16.34 -16.16 1.87
N GLU A 366 17.11 -16.23 0.81
CA GLU A 366 18.58 -16.43 0.87
C GLU A 366 19.28 -15.35 1.71
N SER A 367 18.80 -14.10 1.61
CA SER A 367 19.37 -12.98 2.35
C SER A 367 19.10 -13.01 3.84
N SER A 368 18.11 -13.78 4.28
CA SER A 368 17.67 -13.81 5.67
C SER A 368 18.49 -14.74 6.56
N ILE A 369 19.10 -15.79 6.00
CA ILE A 369 19.84 -16.78 6.78
C ILE A 369 20.98 -16.16 7.59
N SER A 370 21.83 -15.37 6.94
CA SER A 370 22.97 -14.74 7.59
C SER A 370 22.59 -13.66 8.61
N THR A 371 21.50 -12.95 8.35
CA THR A 371 21.01 -11.87 9.21
C THR A 371 20.28 -12.44 10.41
N ASN A 372 19.51 -13.51 10.21
CA ASN A 372 18.87 -14.22 11.30
C ASN A 372 19.91 -14.81 12.27
N GLU A 373 20.99 -15.39 11.76
CA GLU A 373 22.09 -15.88 12.58
C GLU A 373 22.73 -14.74 13.41
N LYS A 374 22.96 -13.57 12.80
CA LYS A 374 23.50 -12.40 13.49
C LYS A 374 22.51 -11.88 14.55
N TYR A 375 21.23 -11.80 14.22
CA TYR A 375 20.17 -11.38 15.15
C TYR A 375 20.10 -12.31 16.37
N PHE A 376 20.07 -13.61 16.13
CA PHE A 376 20.07 -14.60 17.22
C PHE A 376 21.37 -14.57 18.04
N ARG A 377 22.52 -14.32 17.42
CA ARG A 377 23.78 -14.13 18.17
C ARG A 377 23.74 -12.89 19.05
N LEU A 378 23.16 -11.78 18.58
CA LEU A 378 22.96 -10.57 19.38
C LEU A 378 22.02 -10.81 20.55
N MET A 379 20.92 -11.53 20.33
CA MET A 379 19.98 -11.92 21.37
C MET A 379 20.62 -12.88 22.39
N CYS A 380 21.49 -13.78 21.93
CA CYS A 380 22.23 -14.72 22.80
C CYS A 380 23.29 -14.05 23.69
N ASN A 381 23.72 -12.84 23.37
CA ASN A 381 24.66 -12.07 24.18
C ASN A 381 23.97 -11.16 25.19
N GLN A 382 22.66 -11.20 25.29
CA GLN A 382 21.88 -10.49 26.32
C GLN A 382 21.84 -11.29 27.63
N PRO A 383 21.65 -10.65 28.79
CA PRO A 383 21.51 -11.34 30.08
C PRO A 383 20.47 -12.48 30.02
N ALA A 384 20.71 -13.55 30.77
CA ALA A 384 19.93 -14.80 30.68
C ALA A 384 18.43 -14.67 31.00
N ASP A 385 18.03 -13.61 31.68
CA ASP A 385 16.67 -13.22 32.05
C ASP A 385 15.92 -12.49 30.93
N GLU A 386 16.62 -12.05 29.85
CA GLU A 386 16.05 -11.37 28.71
C GLU A 386 16.09 -12.20 27.42
N CYS A 387 16.42 -13.45 27.49
CA CYS A 387 16.74 -14.27 26.33
C CYS A 387 15.66 -15.31 25.98
N VAL A 388 15.39 -15.53 24.70
CA VAL A 388 14.31 -16.35 24.11
C VAL A 388 14.53 -17.85 24.35
N THR A 389 13.55 -18.59 24.79
CA THR A 389 13.65 -20.03 24.99
C THR A 389 13.74 -20.81 23.67
N ARG A 390 14.51 -21.91 23.67
CA ARG A 390 14.59 -22.89 22.56
C ARG A 390 13.21 -23.35 22.06
N THR A 391 12.18 -23.26 22.91
CA THR A 391 10.82 -23.67 22.60
C THR A 391 10.14 -22.73 21.61
N ALA A 392 10.42 -21.42 21.63
CA ALA A 392 9.88 -20.46 20.68
C ALA A 392 10.41 -20.73 19.25
N ILE A 393 11.65 -21.15 19.12
CA ILE A 393 12.27 -21.49 17.85
C ILE A 393 11.74 -22.82 17.30
N ARG A 394 11.38 -23.78 18.15
CA ARG A 394 10.74 -25.03 17.72
C ARG A 394 9.38 -24.85 17.06
N ASN A 395 8.73 -23.70 17.28
CA ASN A 395 7.44 -23.39 16.69
C ASN A 395 7.54 -22.64 15.36
N LEU A 396 8.73 -22.28 14.90
CA LEU A 396 8.95 -21.76 13.56
C LEU A 396 8.70 -22.88 12.55
N ARG A 397 7.62 -22.76 11.78
CA ARG A 397 7.28 -23.68 10.69
C ARG A 397 7.58 -23.00 9.37
N ILE A 398 8.50 -23.57 8.62
CA ILE A 398 8.69 -23.20 7.21
C ILE A 398 7.65 -23.95 6.40
N LEU A 399 6.75 -23.17 5.78
CA LEU A 399 5.84 -23.69 4.77
C LEU A 399 6.46 -23.38 3.42
N SER A 400 7.03 -24.39 2.76
CA SER A 400 7.51 -24.20 1.39
C SER A 400 6.33 -24.02 0.43
N SER A 401 6.54 -23.26 -0.64
CA SER A 401 5.57 -23.04 -1.73
C SER A 401 5.39 -24.28 -2.64
N GLY A 402 5.24 -25.44 -2.02
CA GLY A 402 4.98 -26.69 -2.72
C GLY A 402 4.23 -27.65 -1.81
N PRO A 403 3.34 -28.50 -2.34
CA PRO A 403 2.60 -29.43 -1.51
C PRO A 403 3.57 -30.40 -0.82
N GLY A 404 3.70 -30.28 0.50
CA GLY A 404 4.28 -31.31 1.35
C GLY A 404 5.63 -31.03 2.01
N ASN A 405 6.30 -29.90 1.77
CA ASN A 405 7.60 -29.63 2.40
C ASN A 405 7.51 -28.62 3.54
N THR A 406 7.35 -29.09 4.76
CA THR A 406 7.66 -28.33 5.97
C THR A 406 9.15 -28.53 6.29
N VAL A 407 9.95 -27.48 6.18
CA VAL A 407 11.34 -27.49 6.65
C VAL A 407 11.35 -26.94 8.08
N ASP A 408 11.78 -27.77 9.03
CA ASP A 408 11.96 -27.35 10.42
C ASP A 408 13.26 -26.53 10.54
N LEU A 409 13.13 -25.21 10.71
CA LEU A 409 14.29 -24.32 10.94
C LEU A 409 15.11 -24.71 12.17
N ALA A 410 14.54 -25.43 13.15
CA ALA A 410 15.27 -25.92 14.32
C ALA A 410 16.48 -26.79 13.95
N GLY A 411 16.45 -27.43 12.78
CA GLY A 411 17.58 -28.21 12.25
C GLY A 411 18.75 -27.37 11.76
N HIS A 412 18.53 -26.14 11.37
CA HIS A 412 19.56 -25.20 10.88
C HIS A 412 20.19 -24.36 12.00
N TRP A 413 19.54 -24.27 13.14
CA TRP A 413 19.94 -23.44 14.28
C TRP A 413 20.63 -24.27 15.37
N ARG A 414 21.70 -24.96 15.06
CA ARG A 414 22.45 -25.83 15.99
C ARG A 414 23.36 -25.08 16.98
N ALA A 415 23.43 -23.76 16.96
CA ALA A 415 24.17 -23.03 17.97
C ALA A 415 23.39 -23.04 19.31
N PRO A 416 24.09 -23.09 20.47
CA PRO A 416 23.44 -22.99 21.78
C PRO A 416 22.82 -21.59 21.88
N LEU A 417 21.50 -21.52 21.73
CA LEU A 417 20.74 -20.29 21.83
C LEU A 417 20.34 -20.07 23.26
N ALA A 418 20.69 -18.92 23.81
CA ALA A 418 20.14 -18.47 25.04
C ALA A 418 18.63 -18.19 24.90
N PRO A 419 17.79 -18.40 25.92
CA PRO A 419 16.34 -18.31 25.85
C PRO A 419 15.82 -16.86 25.70
N VAL A 420 14.84 -16.60 24.83
CA VAL A 420 14.08 -15.30 24.80
C VAL A 420 13.39 -15.12 26.14
N PRO A 421 13.35 -13.92 26.69
CA PRO A 421 12.60 -13.71 27.93
C PRO A 421 11.18 -14.23 27.74
N GLU A 422 10.81 -15.11 28.63
CA GLU A 422 9.43 -15.61 28.73
C GLU A 422 8.45 -14.42 28.76
N SER A 423 8.91 -13.27 29.28
CA SER A 423 8.21 -12.01 29.32
C SER A 423 7.75 -11.45 27.95
N VAL A 424 8.48 -11.62 26.84
CA VAL A 424 8.07 -11.14 25.53
C VAL A 424 7.07 -12.12 24.89
N VAL A 425 7.37 -13.43 24.96
CA VAL A 425 6.48 -14.47 24.42
C VAL A 425 5.20 -14.59 25.25
N ASP A 426 5.30 -14.52 26.57
CA ASP A 426 4.15 -14.60 27.47
C ASP A 426 3.36 -13.29 27.50
N TRP A 427 4.00 -12.16 27.19
CA TRP A 427 3.30 -10.92 26.98
C TRP A 427 2.45 -11.00 25.71
N PHE A 428 3.00 -11.45 24.59
CA PHE A 428 2.26 -11.69 23.36
C PHE A 428 1.10 -12.67 23.58
N ARG A 429 1.33 -13.78 24.27
CA ARG A 429 0.29 -14.78 24.59
C ARG A 429 -0.80 -14.24 25.53
N ARG A 430 -0.45 -13.44 26.52
CA ARG A 430 -1.41 -12.89 27.49
C ARG A 430 -2.31 -11.83 26.87
N GLU A 431 -1.77 -10.97 26.03
CA GLU A 431 -2.54 -9.95 25.34
C GLU A 431 -3.48 -10.59 24.29
N ASP A 432 -3.05 -11.64 23.60
CA ASP A 432 -3.85 -12.42 22.65
C ASP A 432 -5.02 -13.16 23.36
N GLN A 433 -4.77 -13.73 24.53
CA GLN A 433 -5.78 -14.44 25.35
C GLN A 433 -6.78 -13.52 26.06
N GLN A 434 -6.44 -12.29 26.33
CA GLN A 434 -7.29 -11.37 27.10
C GLN A 434 -8.26 -10.59 26.22
N GLY A 435 -8.17 -10.67 24.88
CA GLY A 435 -9.08 -9.98 23.95
C GLY A 435 -9.15 -8.46 24.18
N LYS A 436 -8.15 -7.88 24.85
CA LYS A 436 -8.17 -6.49 25.30
C LYS A 436 -8.21 -5.48 24.17
N PHE A 437 -7.87 -5.90 22.97
CA PHE A 437 -7.91 -5.04 21.80
C PHE A 437 -9.32 -4.91 21.20
N ALA A 438 -10.17 -5.93 21.35
CA ALA A 438 -11.51 -5.95 20.75
C ALA A 438 -12.56 -5.10 21.49
N GLN A 439 -12.27 -4.61 22.70
CA GLN A 439 -13.26 -3.94 23.56
C GLN A 439 -12.91 -2.52 24.00
N GLN A 440 -11.85 -1.91 23.49
CA GLN A 440 -11.55 -0.53 23.87
C GLN A 440 -12.44 0.44 23.09
N THR A 441 -13.55 0.84 23.72
CA THR A 441 -14.24 2.10 23.45
C THR A 441 -13.18 3.21 23.34
N ILE A 442 -13.33 4.05 22.34
CA ILE A 442 -12.48 5.22 22.08
C ILE A 442 -12.30 6.00 23.39
N ARG A 443 -11.22 5.73 24.10
CA ARG A 443 -10.74 6.62 25.15
C ARG A 443 -9.79 7.62 24.49
N PRO A 444 -9.75 8.88 24.97
CA PRO A 444 -8.79 9.85 24.45
C PRO A 444 -7.39 9.24 24.41
N LEU A 445 -6.70 9.44 23.29
CA LEU A 445 -5.32 8.99 23.14
C LEU A 445 -4.49 9.62 24.24
N SER A 446 -3.89 8.81 25.14
CA SER A 446 -2.78 9.24 25.99
C SER A 446 -1.47 8.84 25.30
N PHE A 447 -0.44 9.69 25.40
CA PHE A 447 0.90 9.35 24.94
C PHE A 447 1.74 8.71 26.08
N ASP A 448 1.12 8.32 27.19
CA ASP A 448 1.75 7.64 28.32
C ASP A 448 1.97 6.16 28.05
#